data_1d673b79b631b938d06710824c0e21d1
#
_entry.id   1d673b79b631b938d06710824c0e21d1
#
_cell.length_a   1.000
_cell.length_b   1.000
_cell.length_c   1.000
_cell.angle_alpha   90.00
_cell.angle_beta   90.00
_cell.angle_gamma   90.00
#
_symmetry.space_group_name_H-M   'P 1'
#
loop_
_entity.id
_entity.type
_entity.pdbx_description
1 polymer ?
#
loop_
_entity_poly.entity_id
_entity_poly.type
_entity_poly.pdbx_seq_one_letter_code
_entity_poly.pdbx_strand_id
1 'polypeptide(L)'
;MRRVVFYSWQSDLPNPTNRGFIQQALENAVTTIANDNTVAVEPVVDRDTQGVAGAPDIVSTIFAKITASDVFVADVSIISRPKKGRPTPNPNVLIELGYALRGLGHERVVLVFNRSFGKIEDLP
;
A
#
# COMPACT_ATOMS: atom_id res chain seq x y z
N MET A 1 -0.60 14.99 -17.28
CA MET A 1 -0.62 15.11 -15.81
C MET A 1 -0.22 13.78 -15.18
N ARG A 2 0.71 13.82 -14.24
CA ARG A 2 1.20 12.65 -13.57
C ARG A 2 0.33 12.30 -12.35
N ARG A 3 -0.14 11.06 -12.29
CA ARG A 3 -0.86 10.53 -11.12
C ARG A 3 0.01 9.49 -10.43
N VAL A 4 -0.02 9.47 -9.11
CA VAL A 4 0.82 8.60 -8.30
C VAL A 4 -0.04 7.66 -7.48
N VAL A 5 0.27 6.37 -7.56
CA VAL A 5 -0.26 5.33 -6.68
C VAL A 5 0.82 4.99 -5.66
N PHE A 6 0.55 5.22 -4.40
CA PHE A 6 1.46 4.81 -3.33
C PHE A 6 1.07 3.41 -2.85
N TYR A 7 2.04 2.50 -2.83
CA TYR A 7 1.83 1.13 -2.40
C TYR A 7 2.51 0.89 -1.05
N SER A 8 1.71 0.70 -0.02
CA SER A 8 2.14 0.32 1.33
C SER A 8 2.18 -1.20 1.45
N TRP A 9 3.39 -1.77 1.46
CA TRP A 9 3.61 -3.21 1.38
C TRP A 9 4.29 -3.74 2.65
N GLN A 10 4.24 -5.06 2.80
CA GLN A 10 4.94 -5.77 3.86
C GLN A 10 5.71 -6.96 3.26
N SER A 11 6.74 -7.40 3.95
CA SER A 11 7.57 -8.53 3.54
C SER A 11 7.52 -9.70 4.53
N ASP A 12 6.55 -9.70 5.46
CA ASP A 12 6.38 -10.76 6.46
C ASP A 12 5.77 -12.02 5.83
N LEU A 13 4.91 -11.86 4.83
CA LEU A 13 4.32 -12.97 4.08
C LEU A 13 5.13 -13.27 2.82
N PRO A 14 4.94 -14.46 2.20
CA PRO A 14 5.70 -14.83 1.02
C PRO A 14 5.55 -13.81 -0.12
N ASN A 15 6.67 -13.41 -0.71
CA ASN A 15 6.70 -12.44 -1.79
C ASN A 15 5.79 -12.79 -2.97
N PRO A 16 5.76 -14.06 -3.46
CA PRO A 16 4.92 -14.41 -4.61
C PRO A 16 3.42 -14.29 -4.37
N THR A 17 2.97 -14.30 -3.10
CA THR A 17 1.53 -14.24 -2.77
C THR A 17 1.08 -12.86 -2.32
N ASN A 18 2.01 -11.98 -1.91
CA ASN A 18 1.67 -10.68 -1.37
C ASN A 18 2.47 -9.55 -2.03
N ARG A 19 3.64 -9.22 -1.51
CA ARG A 19 4.41 -8.06 -1.95
C ARG A 19 4.59 -8.00 -3.46
N GLY A 20 5.18 -9.05 -4.05
CA GLY A 20 5.47 -9.10 -5.48
C GLY A 20 4.23 -9.30 -6.32
N PHE A 21 3.27 -10.09 -5.85
CA PHE A 21 2.01 -10.31 -6.55
C PHE A 21 1.22 -9.00 -6.69
N ILE A 22 1.06 -8.27 -5.60
CA ILE A 22 0.34 -6.99 -5.60
C ILE A 22 1.09 -5.96 -6.44
N GLN A 23 2.42 -5.90 -6.31
CA GLN A 23 3.27 -5.02 -7.11
C GLN A 23 3.04 -5.25 -8.60
N GLN A 24 3.06 -6.50 -9.04
CA GLN A 24 2.86 -6.86 -10.44
C GLN A 24 1.45 -6.48 -10.91
N ALA A 25 0.44 -6.72 -10.09
CA ALA A 25 -0.93 -6.35 -10.41
C ALA A 25 -1.08 -4.84 -10.58
N LEU A 26 -0.45 -4.06 -9.71
CA LEU A 26 -0.46 -2.59 -9.80
C LEU A 26 0.27 -2.11 -11.05
N GLU A 27 1.42 -2.68 -11.37
CA GLU A 27 2.19 -2.33 -12.57
C GLU A 27 1.40 -2.65 -13.85
N ASN A 28 0.72 -3.78 -13.88
CA ASN A 28 -0.14 -4.15 -15.00
C ASN A 28 -1.31 -3.18 -15.16
N ALA A 29 -1.97 -2.81 -14.07
CA ALA A 29 -3.06 -1.84 -14.09
C ALA A 29 -2.59 -0.47 -14.56
N VAL A 30 -1.44 -0.01 -14.08
CA VAL A 30 -0.83 1.27 -14.45
C VAL A 30 -0.49 1.27 -15.94
N THR A 31 0.09 0.18 -16.46
CA THR A 31 0.41 0.04 -17.89
C THR A 31 -0.86 0.09 -18.75
N THR A 32 -1.92 -0.59 -18.31
CA THR A 32 -3.20 -0.58 -19.03
C THR A 32 -3.78 0.84 -19.11
N ILE A 33 -3.75 1.58 -17.99
CA ILE A 33 -4.23 2.96 -17.94
C ILE A 33 -3.38 3.88 -18.85
N ALA A 34 -2.06 3.75 -18.79
CA ALA A 34 -1.13 4.57 -19.58
C ALA A 34 -1.32 4.35 -21.08
N ASN A 35 -1.72 3.15 -21.50
CA ASN A 35 -1.96 2.81 -22.90
C ASN A 35 -3.38 3.13 -23.38
N ASP A 36 -4.25 3.60 -22.50
CA ASP A 36 -5.61 3.96 -22.84
C ASP A 36 -5.64 5.39 -23.40
N ASN A 37 -5.94 5.53 -24.68
CA ASN A 37 -5.97 6.82 -25.38
C ASN A 37 -7.07 7.77 -24.86
N THR A 38 -8.02 7.27 -24.09
CA THR A 38 -9.08 8.10 -23.50
C THR A 38 -8.68 8.71 -22.17
N VAL A 39 -7.54 8.29 -21.59
CA VAL A 39 -7.04 8.74 -20.28
C VAL A 39 -5.84 9.66 -20.48
N ALA A 40 -5.95 10.90 -20.01
CA ALA A 40 -4.90 11.92 -20.13
C ALA A 40 -3.93 11.95 -18.94
N VAL A 41 -3.76 10.82 -18.24
CA VAL A 41 -2.92 10.71 -17.05
C VAL A 41 -1.88 9.61 -17.21
N GLU A 42 -0.74 9.80 -16.55
CA GLU A 42 0.36 8.82 -16.51
C GLU A 42 0.55 8.36 -15.06
N PRO A 43 -0.05 7.23 -14.66
CA PRO A 43 0.09 6.74 -13.29
C PRO A 43 1.49 6.19 -13.03
N VAL A 44 1.94 6.32 -11.80
CA VAL A 44 3.24 5.82 -11.32
C VAL A 44 3.04 5.09 -10.00
N VAL A 45 3.62 3.90 -9.88
CA VAL A 45 3.66 3.19 -8.61
C VAL A 45 4.91 3.62 -7.85
N ASP A 46 4.74 4.15 -6.65
CA ASP A 46 5.85 4.54 -5.78
C ASP A 46 5.92 3.57 -4.60
N ARG A 47 7.13 3.36 -4.09
CA ARG A 47 7.38 2.52 -2.92
C ARG A 47 7.74 3.39 -1.74
N ASP A 48 7.43 2.91 -0.55
CA ASP A 48 7.60 3.64 0.69
C ASP A 48 9.04 4.11 0.96
N THR A 49 10.04 3.24 0.75
CA THR A 49 11.44 3.52 1.13
C THR A 49 12.35 3.85 -0.05
N GLN A 50 11.85 3.93 -1.26
CA GLN A 50 12.70 4.13 -2.43
C GLN A 50 13.37 5.51 -2.41
N GLY A 51 14.71 5.52 -2.47
CA GLY A 51 15.50 6.73 -2.54
C GLY A 51 15.63 7.50 -1.23
N VAL A 52 15.30 6.89 -0.09
CA VAL A 52 15.33 7.55 1.23
C VAL A 52 16.50 7.04 2.05
N ALA A 53 17.21 7.96 2.70
CA ALA A 53 18.34 7.67 3.60
C ALA A 53 18.07 8.23 5.00
N GLY A 54 18.45 7.46 6.04
CA GLY A 54 18.37 7.89 7.44
C GLY A 54 16.99 7.70 8.08
N ALA A 55 16.93 7.19 9.31
CA ALA A 55 15.68 6.80 9.96
C ALA A 55 14.71 7.95 10.28
N PRO A 56 15.14 9.12 10.81
CA PRO A 56 14.22 10.24 11.07
C PRO A 56 13.60 10.81 9.79
N ASP A 57 14.38 10.86 8.72
CA ASP A 57 13.94 11.39 7.43
C ASP A 57 13.05 10.43 6.68
N ILE A 58 13.18 9.10 6.94
CA ILE A 58 12.33 8.07 6.33
C ILE A 58 10.85 8.32 6.64
N VAL A 59 10.50 8.54 7.91
CA VAL A 59 9.11 8.76 8.32
C VAL A 59 8.54 10.00 7.66
N SER A 60 9.26 11.12 7.70
CA SER A 60 8.82 12.38 7.08
C SER A 60 8.66 12.23 5.57
N THR A 61 9.60 11.54 4.92
CA THR A 61 9.56 11.33 3.47
C THR A 61 8.39 10.44 3.07
N ILE A 62 8.14 9.36 3.81
CA ILE A 62 7.00 8.47 3.54
C ILE A 62 5.68 9.24 3.66
N PHE A 63 5.50 10.00 4.73
CA PHE A 63 4.30 10.80 4.93
C PHE A 63 4.12 11.86 3.85
N ALA A 64 5.21 12.51 3.42
CA ALA A 64 5.16 13.46 2.30
C ALA A 64 4.75 12.78 1.00
N LYS A 65 5.27 11.59 0.72
CA LYS A 65 4.90 10.81 -0.47
C LYS A 65 3.42 10.41 -0.45
N ILE A 66 2.91 9.98 0.71
CA ILE A 66 1.49 9.65 0.86
C ILE A 66 0.63 10.89 0.60
N THR A 67 0.99 12.03 1.20
CA THR A 67 0.25 13.29 1.01
C THR A 67 0.20 13.70 -0.46
N ALA A 68 1.28 13.47 -1.20
CA ALA A 68 1.38 13.81 -2.63
C ALA A 68 0.75 12.77 -3.55
N SER A 69 0.30 11.63 -3.03
CA SER A 69 -0.29 10.56 -3.82
C SER A 69 -1.74 10.85 -4.20
N ASP A 70 -2.16 10.27 -5.31
CA ASP A 70 -3.55 10.31 -5.76
C ASP A 70 -4.36 9.13 -5.22
N VAL A 71 -3.72 7.96 -5.11
CA VAL A 71 -4.32 6.73 -4.58
C VAL A 71 -3.31 6.07 -3.65
N PHE A 72 -3.80 5.55 -2.55
CA PHE A 72 -3.02 4.77 -1.59
C PHE A 72 -3.54 3.33 -1.57
N VAL A 73 -2.64 2.35 -1.79
CA VAL A 73 -2.95 0.92 -1.76
C VAL A 73 -2.20 0.30 -0.59
N ALA A 74 -2.91 -0.38 0.29
CA ALA A 74 -2.33 -1.02 1.47
C ALA A 74 -2.56 -2.52 1.47
N ASP A 75 -1.49 -3.30 1.68
CA ASP A 75 -1.60 -4.72 1.97
C ASP A 75 -1.88 -4.90 3.47
N VAL A 76 -3.15 -5.09 3.81
CA VAL A 76 -3.60 -5.29 5.19
C VAL A 76 -3.80 -6.76 5.54
N SER A 77 -3.15 -7.66 4.80
CA SER A 77 -3.18 -9.10 5.10
C SER A 77 -2.66 -9.38 6.50
N ILE A 78 -3.22 -10.39 7.14
CA ILE A 78 -2.83 -10.79 8.50
C ILE A 78 -1.44 -11.41 8.45
N ILE A 79 -0.51 -10.89 9.24
CA ILE A 79 0.86 -11.39 9.34
C ILE A 79 1.17 -12.05 10.68
N SER A 80 0.39 -11.79 11.70
CA SER A 80 0.63 -12.28 13.05
C SER A 80 -0.64 -12.85 13.68
N ARG A 81 -0.53 -14.08 14.20
CA ARG A 81 -1.61 -14.77 14.90
C ARG A 81 -1.08 -15.26 16.25
N PRO A 82 -0.98 -14.38 17.25
CA PRO A 82 -0.51 -14.78 18.57
C PRO A 82 -1.49 -15.74 19.23
N LYS A 83 -0.98 -16.62 20.09
CA LYS A 83 -1.84 -17.55 20.88
C LYS A 83 -2.80 -16.79 21.79
N LYS A 84 -2.34 -15.64 22.32
CA LYS A 84 -3.14 -14.70 23.10
C LYS A 84 -3.08 -13.34 22.43
N GLY A 85 -4.23 -12.75 22.18
CA GLY A 85 -4.32 -11.47 21.51
C GLY A 85 -4.96 -11.58 20.13
N ARG A 86 -5.01 -10.47 19.44
CA ARG A 86 -5.68 -10.36 18.13
C ARG A 86 -4.73 -10.65 16.99
N PRO A 87 -5.21 -11.30 15.92
CA PRO A 87 -4.51 -11.29 14.66
C PRO A 87 -4.32 -9.85 14.18
N THR A 88 -3.22 -9.57 13.51
CA THR A 88 -2.92 -8.20 13.10
C THR A 88 -2.20 -8.15 11.75
N PRO A 89 -2.49 -7.12 10.93
CA PRO A 89 -1.65 -6.75 9.80
C PRO A 89 -0.30 -6.20 10.26
N ASN A 90 0.57 -5.90 9.31
CA ASN A 90 1.87 -5.27 9.60
C ASN A 90 1.64 -3.89 10.24
N PRO A 91 2.27 -3.59 11.38
CA PRO A 91 2.05 -2.32 12.08
C PRO A 91 2.46 -1.09 11.27
N ASN A 92 3.51 -1.18 10.46
CA ASN A 92 3.94 -0.05 9.62
C ASN A 92 2.90 0.27 8.55
N VAL A 93 2.30 -0.78 7.95
CA VAL A 93 1.21 -0.59 6.99
C VAL A 93 0.01 0.08 7.66
N LEU A 94 -0.33 -0.33 8.89
CA LEU A 94 -1.44 0.28 9.64
C LEU A 94 -1.19 1.76 9.96
N ILE A 95 0.03 2.13 10.32
CA ILE A 95 0.40 3.52 10.58
C ILE A 95 0.24 4.36 9.30
N GLU A 96 0.77 3.87 8.19
CA GLU A 96 0.67 4.54 6.89
C GLU A 96 -0.78 4.64 6.43
N LEU A 97 -1.56 3.58 6.61
CA LEU A 97 -2.99 3.56 6.30
C LEU A 97 -3.75 4.62 7.09
N GLY A 98 -3.50 4.73 8.41
CA GLY A 98 -4.13 5.73 9.25
C GLY A 98 -3.82 7.15 8.77
N TYR A 99 -2.57 7.41 8.43
CA TYR A 99 -2.15 8.69 7.87
C TYR A 99 -2.84 8.98 6.53
N ALA A 100 -2.91 7.98 5.64
CA ALA A 100 -3.56 8.11 4.33
C ALA A 100 -5.06 8.37 4.47
N LEU A 101 -5.74 7.66 5.36
CA LEU A 101 -7.17 7.87 5.60
C LEU A 101 -7.48 9.30 6.05
N ARG A 102 -6.63 9.86 6.90
CA ARG A 102 -6.79 11.25 7.37
C ARG A 102 -6.47 12.27 6.27
N GLY A 103 -5.39 12.04 5.51
CA GLY A 103 -4.90 13.00 4.52
C GLY A 103 -5.59 12.94 3.18
N LEU A 104 -5.89 11.73 2.69
CA LEU A 104 -6.47 11.52 1.35
C LEU A 104 -7.98 11.26 1.40
N GLY A 105 -8.48 10.74 2.51
CA GLY A 105 -9.86 10.27 2.61
C GLY A 105 -10.03 8.84 2.08
N HIS A 106 -11.07 8.16 2.57
CA HIS A 106 -11.30 6.74 2.27
C HIS A 106 -11.57 6.44 0.80
N GLU A 107 -12.06 7.39 0.03
CA GLU A 107 -12.35 7.21 -1.40
C GLU A 107 -11.09 7.01 -2.25
N ARG A 108 -9.94 7.43 -1.74
CA ARG A 108 -8.65 7.32 -2.42
C ARG A 108 -7.77 6.22 -1.83
N VAL A 109 -8.34 5.38 -0.97
CA VAL A 109 -7.64 4.29 -0.29
C VAL A 109 -8.19 2.95 -0.75
N VAL A 110 -7.30 2.06 -1.19
CA VAL A 110 -7.63 0.69 -1.60
C VAL A 110 -6.97 -0.28 -0.63
N LEU A 111 -7.76 -1.16 -0.02
CA LEU A 111 -7.25 -2.19 0.87
C LEU A 111 -7.16 -3.52 0.12
N VAL A 112 -6.01 -4.18 0.24
CA VAL A 112 -5.79 -5.51 -0.31
C VAL A 112 -5.61 -6.49 0.84
N PHE A 113 -6.28 -7.62 0.76
CA PHE A 113 -6.27 -8.64 1.81
C PHE A 113 -6.17 -10.03 1.20
N ASN A 114 -5.14 -10.79 1.59
CA ASN A 114 -4.98 -12.17 1.15
C ASN A 114 -5.71 -13.10 2.12
N ARG A 115 -6.83 -13.65 1.68
CA ARG A 115 -7.72 -14.49 2.49
C ARG A 115 -7.10 -15.84 2.87
N SER A 116 -6.00 -16.22 2.25
CA SER A 116 -5.26 -17.43 2.62
C SER A 116 -4.60 -17.31 4.00
N PHE A 117 -4.39 -16.06 4.49
CA PHE A 117 -3.69 -15.80 5.75
C PHE A 117 -4.60 -15.31 6.87
N GLY A 118 -5.90 -15.12 6.59
CA GLY A 118 -6.81 -14.66 7.62
C GLY A 118 -8.21 -14.42 7.11
N LYS A 119 -9.08 -13.98 8.01
CA LYS A 119 -10.45 -13.61 7.72
C LYS A 119 -10.61 -12.09 7.76
N ILE A 120 -11.53 -11.55 6.98
CA ILE A 120 -11.82 -10.10 6.97
C ILE A 120 -12.18 -9.62 8.39
N GLU A 121 -12.87 -10.44 9.17
CA GLU A 121 -13.27 -10.13 10.55
C GLU A 121 -12.06 -9.97 11.50
N ASP A 122 -10.87 -10.43 11.11
CA ASP A 122 -9.64 -10.26 11.88
C ASP A 122 -9.08 -8.83 11.77
N LEU A 123 -9.55 -8.03 10.83
CA LEU A 123 -9.12 -6.64 10.71
C LEU A 123 -9.62 -5.78 11.87
N PRO A 124 -8.81 -4.81 12.32
CA PRO A 124 -9.21 -3.90 13.38
C PRO A 124 -10.36 -2.98 13.00
#